data_62bd4bd4a3f7ae8e9d6fce8ae955cd48
#
_entry.id   62bd4bd4a3f7ae8e9d6fce8ae955cd48
#
_cell.length_a   1.000
_cell.length_b   1.000
_cell.length_c   1.000
_cell.angle_alpha   90.00
_cell.angle_beta   90.00
_cell.angle_gamma   90.00
#
_symmetry.space_group_name_H-M   'P 1'
#
loop_
_entity.id
_entity.type
_entity.pdbx_description
1 polymer ?
#
loop_
_entity_poly.entity_id
_entity_poly.type
_entity_poly.pdbx_seq_one_letter_code
_entity_poly.pdbx_strand_id
1 'polypeptide(L)'
;MVGVLCVTGWVQIQAKPPEIVTTNPAIGATEVDPALATISVTFDQDMREGFSWTGGGPYYPLLADKPRWIDKRTCVLPVKLESGKFYRVGINSKSHQNFRSVTGEPTPPRAIYFTTRGASDELKAKVKPPVVVKFEPANGATDVDSTIQYLRVTFDRKMGGGMSWTGGGSTYPEVTGQITWDEKGMTCSMPVKLKPNQEYRIGINSYSHRNFSSEEGIPVTPVVYTFKTKP
;
A
#
# COMPACT_ATOMS: atom_id res chain seq x y z
N MET A 1 -24.38 8.98 -56.17
CA MET A 1 -24.69 8.33 -54.87
C MET A 1 -23.45 8.33 -54.03
N VAL A 2 -23.38 9.22 -53.03
CA VAL A 2 -22.25 9.30 -52.11
C VAL A 2 -22.62 8.53 -50.82
N GLY A 3 -21.98 7.43 -50.58
CA GLY A 3 -22.22 6.62 -49.39
C GLY A 3 -21.53 7.25 -48.17
N VAL A 4 -22.32 7.63 -47.17
CA VAL A 4 -21.82 8.09 -45.87
C VAL A 4 -21.48 6.85 -45.03
N LEU A 5 -20.18 6.60 -44.80
CA LEU A 5 -19.73 5.59 -43.81
C LEU A 5 -19.90 6.18 -42.40
N CYS A 6 -20.89 5.69 -41.69
CA CYS A 6 -21.08 5.97 -40.27
C CYS A 6 -20.10 5.08 -39.46
N VAL A 7 -18.97 5.64 -39.01
CA VAL A 7 -18.04 4.98 -38.10
C VAL A 7 -18.61 5.12 -36.68
N THR A 8 -19.30 4.09 -36.19
CA THR A 8 -19.71 4.01 -34.78
C THR A 8 -18.49 3.63 -33.93
N GLY A 9 -17.81 4.65 -33.41
CA GLY A 9 -16.74 4.45 -32.41
C GLY A 9 -17.31 3.93 -31.10
N TRP A 10 -17.04 2.68 -30.78
CA TRP A 10 -17.30 2.13 -29.46
C TRP A 10 -16.35 2.75 -28.45
N VAL A 11 -16.85 3.64 -27.58
CA VAL A 11 -16.11 4.07 -26.39
C VAL A 11 -16.05 2.85 -25.45
N GLN A 12 -14.91 2.20 -25.38
CA GLN A 12 -14.66 1.18 -24.34
C GLN A 12 -14.60 1.92 -23.00
N ILE A 13 -15.67 1.87 -22.23
CA ILE A 13 -15.65 2.29 -20.83
C ILE A 13 -14.80 1.24 -20.11
N GLN A 14 -13.57 1.60 -19.78
CA GLN A 14 -12.71 0.75 -18.96
C GLN A 14 -13.37 0.55 -17.59
N ALA A 15 -13.66 -0.70 -17.23
CA ALA A 15 -14.30 -1.02 -15.97
C ALA A 15 -13.40 -0.58 -14.80
N LYS A 16 -13.96 0.17 -13.86
CA LYS A 16 -13.24 0.64 -12.66
C LYS A 16 -12.99 -0.56 -11.73
N PRO A 17 -11.76 -0.74 -11.20
CA PRO A 17 -11.51 -1.72 -10.16
C PRO A 17 -12.37 -1.47 -8.91
N PRO A 18 -12.86 -2.52 -8.21
CA PRO A 18 -13.62 -2.36 -6.98
C PRO A 18 -12.81 -1.65 -5.89
N GLU A 19 -13.46 -0.74 -5.19
CA GLU A 19 -12.91 -0.06 -4.02
C GLU A 19 -13.55 -0.57 -2.73
N ILE A 20 -12.76 -0.61 -1.65
CA ILE A 20 -13.26 -0.97 -0.33
C ILE A 20 -13.98 0.25 0.25
N VAL A 21 -15.27 0.08 0.56
CA VAL A 21 -16.10 1.10 1.21
C VAL A 21 -15.94 1.05 2.72
N THR A 22 -16.06 -0.15 3.30
CA THR A 22 -15.92 -0.34 4.74
C THR A 22 -15.25 -1.68 5.08
N THR A 23 -14.68 -1.75 6.27
CA THR A 23 -14.20 -3.00 6.88
C THR A 23 -14.66 -3.05 8.34
N ASN A 24 -14.91 -4.26 8.83
CA ASN A 24 -15.09 -4.50 10.25
C ASN A 24 -14.15 -5.63 10.70
N PRO A 25 -13.16 -5.36 11.59
CA PRO A 25 -12.87 -4.06 12.20
C PRO A 25 -12.43 -3.00 11.17
N ALA A 26 -12.54 -1.72 11.52
CA ALA A 26 -11.97 -0.64 10.73
C ALA A 26 -10.44 -0.80 10.64
N ILE A 27 -9.85 -0.46 9.48
CA ILE A 27 -8.41 -0.50 9.30
C ILE A 27 -7.73 0.44 10.31
N GLY A 28 -6.77 -0.06 11.06
CA GLY A 28 -6.07 0.69 12.11
C GLY A 28 -6.81 0.78 13.43
N ALA A 29 -7.94 0.07 13.59
CA ALA A 29 -8.67 0.05 14.86
C ALA A 29 -7.81 -0.52 15.99
N THR A 30 -7.93 0.08 17.16
CA THR A 30 -7.44 -0.44 18.45
C THR A 30 -8.61 -0.85 19.32
N GLU A 31 -8.41 -1.62 20.36
CA GLU A 31 -9.48 -2.00 21.30
C GLU A 31 -10.62 -2.84 20.67
N VAL A 32 -10.36 -3.55 19.56
CA VAL A 32 -11.35 -4.46 18.98
C VAL A 32 -11.71 -5.55 19.99
N ASP A 33 -13.00 -5.86 20.12
CA ASP A 33 -13.47 -6.91 21.02
C ASP A 33 -12.93 -8.27 20.54
N PRO A 34 -12.19 -9.04 21.38
CA PRO A 34 -11.73 -10.37 21.01
C PRO A 34 -12.88 -11.37 20.77
N ALA A 35 -14.10 -11.08 21.24
CA ALA A 35 -15.30 -11.88 20.94
C ALA A 35 -15.85 -11.64 19.52
N LEU A 36 -15.28 -10.71 18.74
CA LEU A 36 -15.66 -10.52 17.34
C LEU A 36 -15.49 -11.81 16.55
N ALA A 37 -16.60 -12.36 16.04
CA ALA A 37 -16.61 -13.65 15.36
C ALA A 37 -16.25 -13.58 13.87
N THR A 38 -16.29 -12.38 13.26
CA THR A 38 -16.06 -12.21 11.81
C THR A 38 -15.32 -10.92 11.49
N ILE A 39 -14.36 -11.02 10.56
CA ILE A 39 -13.81 -9.85 9.86
C ILE A 39 -14.59 -9.69 8.57
N SER A 40 -14.97 -8.47 8.18
CA SER A 40 -15.69 -8.23 6.93
C SER A 40 -15.07 -7.14 6.07
N VAL A 41 -15.33 -7.22 4.77
CA VAL A 41 -15.03 -6.20 3.78
C VAL A 41 -16.25 -5.96 2.90
N THR A 42 -16.58 -4.68 2.66
CA THR A 42 -17.66 -4.28 1.74
C THR A 42 -17.08 -3.44 0.61
N PHE A 43 -17.49 -3.74 -0.62
CA PHE A 43 -17.03 -3.08 -1.84
C PHE A 43 -18.09 -2.11 -2.40
N ASP A 44 -17.65 -1.16 -3.23
CA ASP A 44 -18.50 -0.14 -3.88
C ASP A 44 -19.38 -0.68 -5.01
N GLN A 45 -19.13 -1.90 -5.47
CA GLN A 45 -19.83 -2.53 -6.59
C GLN A 45 -20.05 -4.04 -6.36
N ASP A 46 -20.89 -4.66 -7.19
CA ASP A 46 -21.19 -6.08 -7.11
C ASP A 46 -19.97 -6.92 -7.48
N MET A 47 -19.70 -7.96 -6.70
CA MET A 47 -18.53 -8.82 -6.79
C MET A 47 -18.89 -10.21 -7.28
N ARG A 48 -17.90 -10.93 -7.85
CA ARG A 48 -18.00 -12.37 -8.12
C ARG A 48 -17.89 -13.16 -6.81
N GLU A 49 -18.31 -14.42 -6.85
CA GLU A 49 -18.31 -15.31 -5.67
C GLU A 49 -16.89 -15.66 -5.16
N GLY A 50 -15.83 -15.46 -5.95
CA GLY A 50 -14.46 -15.72 -5.54
C GLY A 50 -13.97 -14.74 -4.47
N PHE A 51 -13.04 -15.17 -3.63
CA PHE A 51 -12.38 -14.35 -2.63
C PHE A 51 -10.90 -14.72 -2.50
N SER A 52 -10.08 -13.78 -2.07
CA SER A 52 -8.67 -13.99 -1.71
C SER A 52 -8.36 -13.23 -0.41
N TRP A 53 -8.75 -13.85 0.70
CA TRP A 53 -8.22 -13.48 1.99
C TRP A 53 -6.79 -14.00 2.09
N THR A 54 -5.81 -13.09 2.21
CA THR A 54 -4.38 -13.41 2.13
C THR A 54 -3.65 -13.07 3.43
N GLY A 55 -2.57 -13.77 3.67
CA GLY A 55 -1.76 -13.59 4.87
C GLY A 55 -1.29 -14.93 5.42
N GLY A 56 -0.69 -14.87 6.58
CA GLY A 56 -0.14 -16.02 7.28
C GLY A 56 0.77 -15.57 8.42
N GLY A 57 1.41 -16.54 9.07
CA GLY A 57 2.31 -16.28 10.20
C GLY A 57 1.58 -15.74 11.44
N PRO A 58 2.32 -15.09 12.36
CA PRO A 58 1.80 -14.80 13.71
C PRO A 58 0.72 -13.72 13.76
N TYR A 59 0.55 -12.95 12.68
CA TYR A 59 -0.43 -11.86 12.62
C TYR A 59 -1.75 -12.27 11.94
N TYR A 60 -1.84 -13.47 11.38
CA TYR A 60 -3.06 -13.95 10.75
C TYR A 60 -3.96 -14.63 11.79
N PRO A 61 -5.26 -14.29 11.86
CA PRO A 61 -6.13 -14.89 12.86
C PRO A 61 -6.41 -16.37 12.59
N LEU A 62 -6.71 -17.12 13.64
CA LEU A 62 -7.23 -18.47 13.49
C LEU A 62 -8.61 -18.41 12.83
N LEU A 63 -8.79 -19.18 11.77
CA LEU A 63 -10.09 -19.28 11.10
C LEU A 63 -11.06 -20.12 11.93
N ALA A 64 -12.27 -19.64 12.11
CA ALA A 64 -13.35 -20.37 12.77
C ALA A 64 -14.18 -21.19 11.78
N ASP A 65 -14.27 -20.75 10.52
CA ASP A 65 -14.99 -21.39 9.42
C ASP A 65 -14.51 -20.83 8.07
N LYS A 66 -15.07 -21.32 6.96
CA LYS A 66 -14.77 -20.86 5.60
C LYS A 66 -15.30 -19.45 5.36
N PRO A 67 -14.56 -18.60 4.61
CA PRO A 67 -15.06 -17.31 4.16
C PRO A 67 -16.32 -17.48 3.30
N ARG A 68 -17.19 -16.48 3.34
CA ARG A 68 -18.43 -16.46 2.53
C ARG A 68 -18.91 -15.06 2.23
N TRP A 69 -19.63 -14.92 1.13
CA TRP A 69 -20.38 -13.72 0.82
C TRP A 69 -21.71 -13.73 1.59
N ILE A 70 -22.07 -12.61 2.22
CA ILE A 70 -23.35 -12.43 2.90
C ILE A 70 -24.34 -11.61 2.05
N ASP A 71 -23.82 -10.86 1.10
CA ASP A 71 -24.54 -10.20 0.01
C ASP A 71 -23.60 -10.04 -1.21
N LYS A 72 -24.03 -9.35 -2.26
CA LYS A 72 -23.25 -9.17 -3.50
C LYS A 72 -21.98 -8.34 -3.33
N ARG A 73 -21.82 -7.61 -2.23
CA ARG A 73 -20.74 -6.65 -1.99
C ARG A 73 -19.95 -6.91 -0.72
N THR A 74 -20.46 -7.71 0.20
CA THR A 74 -19.88 -7.95 1.51
C THR A 74 -19.43 -9.38 1.68
N CYS A 75 -18.13 -9.58 1.86
CA CYS A 75 -17.53 -10.88 2.17
C CYS A 75 -17.07 -10.91 3.64
N VAL A 76 -17.31 -12.02 4.32
CA VAL A 76 -16.92 -12.23 5.72
C VAL A 76 -15.91 -13.36 5.85
N LEU A 77 -14.97 -13.19 6.78
CA LEU A 77 -13.98 -14.17 7.21
C LEU A 77 -14.28 -14.53 8.67
N PRO A 78 -14.83 -15.71 8.97
CA PRO A 78 -15.04 -16.16 10.33
C PRO A 78 -13.71 -16.42 11.04
N VAL A 79 -13.53 -15.85 12.25
CA VAL A 79 -12.26 -15.88 12.98
C VAL A 79 -12.45 -16.18 14.46
N LYS A 80 -11.36 -16.61 15.10
CA LYS A 80 -11.19 -16.64 16.56
C LYS A 80 -10.06 -15.68 16.90
N LEU A 81 -10.38 -14.63 17.66
CA LEU A 81 -9.41 -13.63 18.09
C LEU A 81 -9.03 -13.86 19.56
N GLU A 82 -7.80 -13.48 19.90
CA GLU A 82 -7.29 -13.45 21.27
C GLU A 82 -7.17 -12.00 21.75
N SER A 83 -7.25 -11.81 23.06
CA SER A 83 -7.01 -10.50 23.69
C SER A 83 -5.54 -10.08 23.59
N GLY A 84 -5.29 -8.78 23.46
CA GLY A 84 -3.93 -8.24 23.50
C GLY A 84 -3.08 -8.53 22.26
N LYS A 85 -3.70 -8.80 21.11
CA LYS A 85 -2.98 -9.17 19.87
C LYS A 85 -3.09 -8.10 18.79
N PHE A 86 -2.11 -8.10 17.90
CA PHE A 86 -2.15 -7.43 16.60
C PHE A 86 -2.50 -8.45 15.53
N TYR A 87 -3.43 -8.09 14.65
CA TYR A 87 -3.86 -8.91 13.52
C TYR A 87 -3.72 -8.16 12.20
N ARG A 88 -3.41 -8.93 11.15
CA ARG A 88 -3.35 -8.44 9.77
C ARG A 88 -3.91 -9.48 8.81
N VAL A 89 -4.90 -9.09 8.02
CA VAL A 89 -5.54 -9.92 7.00
C VAL A 89 -5.51 -9.17 5.66
N GLY A 90 -4.94 -9.78 4.63
CA GLY A 90 -4.86 -9.21 3.29
C GLY A 90 -6.14 -9.45 2.49
N ILE A 91 -6.46 -8.48 1.64
CA ILE A 91 -7.50 -8.53 0.60
C ILE A 91 -6.77 -8.49 -0.73
N ASN A 92 -6.78 -9.60 -1.46
CA ASN A 92 -5.94 -9.84 -2.63
C ASN A 92 -4.41 -9.74 -2.33
N SER A 93 -3.62 -10.19 -3.26
CA SER A 93 -2.17 -10.03 -3.34
C SER A 93 -1.76 -10.00 -4.82
N LYS A 94 -0.46 -9.90 -5.12
CA LYS A 94 0.01 -9.99 -6.52
C LYS A 94 -0.36 -11.31 -7.18
N SER A 95 -0.32 -12.41 -6.42
CA SER A 95 -0.56 -13.78 -6.91
C SER A 95 -1.99 -14.29 -6.69
N HIS A 96 -2.78 -13.68 -5.81
CA HIS A 96 -4.13 -14.09 -5.45
C HIS A 96 -5.08 -12.90 -5.59
N GLN A 97 -5.92 -12.88 -6.63
CA GLN A 97 -6.73 -11.73 -7.02
C GLN A 97 -8.19 -12.11 -7.28
N ASN A 98 -8.81 -12.94 -6.40
CA ASN A 98 -10.17 -13.41 -6.60
C ASN A 98 -11.25 -12.47 -6.06
N PHE A 99 -10.91 -11.46 -5.26
CA PHE A 99 -11.84 -10.35 -5.04
C PHE A 99 -11.89 -9.52 -6.33
N ARG A 100 -12.91 -9.81 -7.17
CA ARG A 100 -13.12 -9.20 -8.49
C ARG A 100 -14.56 -8.73 -8.63
N SER A 101 -14.75 -7.62 -9.33
CA SER A 101 -16.09 -7.20 -9.76
C SER A 101 -16.75 -8.22 -10.67
N VAL A 102 -18.06 -8.10 -10.88
CA VAL A 102 -18.79 -8.89 -11.88
C VAL A 102 -18.22 -8.69 -13.29
N THR A 103 -17.60 -7.54 -13.60
CA THR A 103 -16.91 -7.27 -14.86
C THR A 103 -15.53 -7.91 -14.97
N GLY A 104 -14.99 -8.46 -13.85
CA GLY A 104 -13.73 -9.19 -13.81
C GLY A 104 -12.52 -8.38 -13.31
N GLU A 105 -12.69 -7.08 -13.03
CA GLU A 105 -11.61 -6.24 -12.52
C GLU A 105 -11.27 -6.62 -11.08
N PRO A 106 -9.99 -6.90 -10.75
CA PRO A 106 -9.60 -7.21 -9.37
C PRO A 106 -9.55 -5.93 -8.53
N THR A 107 -9.96 -6.04 -7.27
CA THR A 107 -9.65 -4.98 -6.30
C THR A 107 -8.14 -4.90 -6.07
N PRO A 108 -7.54 -3.71 -6.00
CA PRO A 108 -6.12 -3.57 -5.67
C PRO A 108 -5.79 -4.20 -4.30
N PRO A 109 -4.63 -4.84 -4.14
CA PRO A 109 -4.23 -5.43 -2.86
C PRO A 109 -4.29 -4.44 -1.70
N ARG A 110 -4.93 -4.84 -0.61
CA ARG A 110 -5.09 -4.07 0.64
C ARG A 110 -4.90 -5.00 1.83
N ALA A 111 -4.87 -4.44 3.03
CA ALA A 111 -4.91 -5.22 4.27
C ALA A 111 -5.78 -4.54 5.32
N ILE A 112 -6.51 -5.35 6.07
CA ILE A 112 -7.16 -4.98 7.32
C ILE A 112 -6.15 -5.31 8.42
N TYR A 113 -5.85 -4.35 9.28
CA TYR A 113 -4.96 -4.54 10.43
C TYR A 113 -5.54 -3.79 11.62
N PHE A 114 -5.43 -4.40 12.80
CA PHE A 114 -6.03 -3.87 14.02
C PHE A 114 -5.38 -4.52 15.25
N THR A 115 -5.66 -3.97 16.45
CA THR A 115 -5.36 -4.65 17.71
C THR A 115 -6.62 -4.93 18.49
N THR A 116 -6.61 -6.03 19.23
CA THR A 116 -7.69 -6.38 20.15
C THR A 116 -7.50 -5.70 21.51
N ARG A 117 -8.60 -5.59 22.27
CA ARG A 117 -8.59 -5.08 23.64
C ARG A 117 -7.53 -5.77 24.49
N GLY A 118 -6.80 -5.00 25.31
CA GLY A 118 -5.70 -5.47 26.13
C GLY A 118 -4.33 -5.48 25.42
N ALA A 119 -4.24 -4.97 24.17
CA ALA A 119 -2.96 -4.78 23.50
C ALA A 119 -2.12 -3.70 24.20
N SER A 120 -0.80 -3.90 24.25
CA SER A 120 0.14 -2.90 24.74
C SER A 120 0.16 -1.64 23.85
N ASP A 121 0.60 -0.51 24.38
CA ASP A 121 0.72 0.72 23.59
C ASP A 121 1.71 0.58 22.43
N GLU A 122 2.74 -0.26 22.58
CA GLU A 122 3.66 -0.61 21.51
C GLU A 122 2.93 -1.32 20.35
N LEU A 123 2.07 -2.30 20.65
CA LEU A 123 1.27 -2.97 19.62
C LEU A 123 0.24 -2.04 18.99
N LYS A 124 -0.40 -1.16 19.78
CA LYS A 124 -1.31 -0.13 19.26
C LYS A 124 -0.60 0.88 18.37
N ALA A 125 0.66 1.21 18.63
CA ALA A 125 1.45 2.08 17.76
C ALA A 125 1.72 1.43 16.39
N LYS A 126 1.79 0.09 16.31
CA LYS A 126 2.06 -0.64 15.05
C LYS A 126 0.94 -0.51 14.02
N VAL A 127 -0.32 -0.23 14.41
CA VAL A 127 -1.43 -0.03 13.46
C VAL A 127 -1.37 1.33 12.74
N LYS A 128 -0.51 2.25 13.18
CA LYS A 128 -0.30 3.53 12.50
C LYS A 128 0.65 3.34 11.31
N PRO A 129 0.35 3.93 10.12
CA PRO A 129 1.30 3.94 9.02
C PRO A 129 2.66 4.49 9.44
N PRO A 130 3.78 3.90 8.98
CA PRO A 130 5.10 4.51 9.16
C PRO A 130 5.14 5.89 8.51
N VAL A 131 5.93 6.80 9.08
CA VAL A 131 6.12 8.14 8.55
C VAL A 131 7.57 8.38 8.14
N VAL A 132 7.75 9.18 7.10
CA VAL A 132 9.09 9.67 6.73
C VAL A 132 9.50 10.75 7.72
N VAL A 133 10.64 10.58 8.38
CA VAL A 133 11.20 11.52 9.35
C VAL A 133 12.33 12.35 8.77
N LYS A 134 13.00 11.89 7.69
CA LYS A 134 14.08 12.61 7.06
C LYS A 134 14.22 12.28 5.58
N PHE A 135 14.54 13.30 4.79
CA PHE A 135 15.04 13.19 3.42
C PHE A 135 16.44 13.75 3.32
N GLU A 136 17.29 13.14 2.51
CA GLU A 136 18.62 13.64 2.16
C GLU A 136 18.81 13.56 0.65
N PRO A 137 18.85 14.71 -0.04
CA PRO A 137 18.66 16.10 0.41
C PRO A 137 17.30 16.36 1.08
N ALA A 138 17.17 17.47 1.81
CA ALA A 138 15.88 17.84 2.42
C ALA A 138 14.78 18.00 1.36
N ASN A 139 13.54 17.62 1.70
CA ASN A 139 12.41 17.82 0.79
C ASN A 139 12.17 19.31 0.54
N GLY A 140 12.07 19.70 -0.73
CA GLY A 140 11.93 21.10 -1.16
C GLY A 140 13.26 21.89 -1.23
N ALA A 141 14.43 21.28 -1.01
CA ALA A 141 15.72 21.95 -1.16
C ALA A 141 15.94 22.48 -2.58
N THR A 142 16.47 23.70 -2.73
CA THR A 142 16.64 24.39 -4.01
C THR A 142 18.09 24.61 -4.45
N ASP A 143 19.04 24.19 -3.63
CA ASP A 143 20.47 24.44 -3.82
C ASP A 143 21.32 23.18 -3.64
N VAL A 144 20.78 22.03 -4.05
CA VAL A 144 21.43 20.72 -3.88
C VAL A 144 22.65 20.61 -4.80
N ASP A 145 23.76 20.10 -4.27
CA ASP A 145 24.93 19.78 -5.07
C ASP A 145 24.63 18.59 -5.99
N SER A 146 24.83 18.76 -7.30
CA SER A 146 24.60 17.70 -8.28
C SER A 146 25.61 16.53 -8.19
N THR A 147 26.66 16.67 -7.42
CA THR A 147 27.68 15.61 -7.20
C THR A 147 27.33 14.61 -6.11
N ILE A 148 26.23 14.82 -5.37
CA ILE A 148 25.77 13.83 -4.39
C ILE A 148 25.47 12.52 -5.08
N GLN A 149 25.84 11.42 -4.43
CA GLN A 149 25.75 10.07 -5.02
C GLN A 149 24.52 9.30 -4.54
N TYR A 150 23.83 9.77 -3.52
CA TYR A 150 22.70 9.05 -2.92
C TYR A 150 21.55 9.99 -2.57
N LEU A 151 20.34 9.53 -2.84
CA LEU A 151 19.14 10.03 -2.19
C LEU A 151 18.76 9.08 -1.06
N ARG A 152 18.39 9.61 0.11
CA ARG A 152 17.99 8.80 1.26
C ARG A 152 16.65 9.22 1.81
N VAL A 153 15.90 8.24 2.26
CA VAL A 153 14.67 8.42 3.02
C VAL A 153 14.79 7.63 4.33
N THR A 154 14.53 8.28 5.46
CA THR A 154 14.54 7.66 6.79
C THR A 154 13.13 7.65 7.36
N PHE A 155 12.74 6.51 7.94
CA PHE A 155 11.43 6.30 8.54
C PHE A 155 11.51 6.28 10.07
N ASP A 156 10.36 6.48 10.73
CA ASP A 156 10.21 6.50 12.18
C ASP A 156 10.42 5.13 12.86
N ARG A 157 10.50 4.06 12.08
CA ARG A 157 10.63 2.67 12.56
C ARG A 157 11.31 1.77 11.54
N LYS A 158 11.65 0.55 11.97
CA LYS A 158 12.16 -0.49 11.09
C LYS A 158 11.12 -0.88 10.05
N MET A 159 11.57 -1.04 8.80
CA MET A 159 10.76 -1.34 7.64
C MET A 159 10.95 -2.79 7.19
N GLY A 160 9.97 -3.31 6.43
CA GLY A 160 9.95 -4.70 5.97
C GLY A 160 10.87 -5.02 4.77
N GLY A 161 11.80 -4.12 4.42
CA GLY A 161 12.80 -4.32 3.36
C GLY A 161 12.31 -4.08 1.93
N GLY A 162 11.01 -4.02 1.68
CA GLY A 162 10.47 -3.62 0.38
C GLY A 162 10.67 -2.13 0.11
N MET A 163 10.71 -1.74 -1.18
CA MET A 163 10.90 -0.34 -1.57
C MET A 163 10.04 0.03 -2.78
N SER A 164 9.58 1.27 -2.82
CA SER A 164 8.85 1.86 -3.95
C SER A 164 9.23 3.33 -4.09
N TRP A 165 10.36 3.57 -4.72
CA TRP A 165 10.73 4.86 -5.29
C TRP A 165 9.98 4.99 -6.62
N THR A 166 9.00 5.88 -6.69
CA THR A 166 8.10 5.99 -7.84
C THR A 166 8.30 7.28 -8.60
N GLY A 167 8.02 7.27 -9.89
CA GLY A 167 8.20 8.40 -10.77
C GLY A 167 8.71 7.97 -12.14
N GLY A 168 9.10 8.93 -12.95
CA GLY A 168 9.62 8.69 -14.30
C GLY A 168 9.83 9.99 -15.07
N GLY A 169 10.31 9.85 -16.31
CA GLY A 169 10.59 10.99 -17.20
C GLY A 169 11.77 11.84 -16.73
N SER A 170 11.80 13.10 -17.19
CA SER A 170 12.94 14.01 -16.96
C SER A 170 13.14 14.44 -15.52
N THR A 171 12.11 14.33 -14.68
CA THR A 171 12.17 14.70 -13.26
C THR A 171 12.58 13.54 -12.33
N TYR A 172 12.77 12.34 -12.87
CA TYR A 172 13.27 11.20 -12.12
C TYR A 172 14.79 11.06 -12.33
N PRO A 173 15.60 10.83 -11.25
CA PRO A 173 17.05 10.71 -11.40
C PRO A 173 17.46 9.43 -12.11
N GLU A 174 18.63 9.46 -12.74
CA GLU A 174 19.31 8.25 -13.20
C GLU A 174 19.75 7.43 -11.98
N VAL A 175 19.27 6.19 -11.87
CA VAL A 175 19.66 5.26 -10.80
C VAL A 175 20.91 4.51 -11.24
N THR A 176 22.00 4.61 -10.49
CA THR A 176 23.34 4.13 -10.91
C THR A 176 23.75 2.80 -10.28
N GLY A 177 22.92 2.21 -9.43
CA GLY A 177 23.26 0.96 -8.75
C GLY A 177 22.11 0.40 -7.90
N GLN A 178 22.46 -0.56 -7.06
CA GLN A 178 21.49 -1.23 -6.20
C GLN A 178 21.00 -0.30 -5.06
N ILE A 179 19.70 -0.25 -4.87
CA ILE A 179 19.07 0.44 -3.73
C ILE A 179 19.22 -0.46 -2.49
N THR A 180 19.63 0.13 -1.37
CA THR A 180 19.97 -0.60 -0.15
C THR A 180 19.29 -0.01 1.08
N TRP A 181 19.14 -0.83 2.10
CA TRP A 181 18.74 -0.43 3.45
C TRP A 181 19.96 -0.37 4.36
N ASP A 182 19.93 0.52 5.36
CA ASP A 182 20.89 0.50 6.45
C ASP A 182 20.70 -0.75 7.35
N GLU A 183 21.66 -1.04 8.22
CA GLU A 183 21.63 -2.18 9.13
C GLU A 183 20.43 -2.16 10.08
N LYS A 184 19.92 -0.99 10.42
CA LYS A 184 18.74 -0.82 11.27
C LYS A 184 17.42 -1.04 10.49
N GLY A 185 17.47 -1.08 9.15
CA GLY A 185 16.30 -1.18 8.30
C GLY A 185 15.40 0.05 8.35
N MET A 186 15.93 1.22 8.72
CA MET A 186 15.18 2.46 8.85
C MET A 186 15.47 3.46 7.72
N THR A 187 16.65 3.42 7.11
CA THR A 187 17.06 4.32 6.03
C THR A 187 17.25 3.56 4.73
N CYS A 188 16.52 3.95 3.70
CA CYS A 188 16.68 3.43 2.34
C CYS A 188 17.49 4.41 1.50
N SER A 189 18.55 3.93 0.85
CA SER A 189 19.49 4.71 0.03
C SER A 189 19.38 4.29 -1.43
N MET A 190 19.13 5.25 -2.31
CA MET A 190 19.09 5.07 -3.77
C MET A 190 20.30 5.76 -4.39
N PRO A 191 21.23 5.01 -5.01
CA PRO A 191 22.38 5.59 -5.71
C PRO A 191 21.93 6.30 -6.97
N VAL A 192 22.37 7.54 -7.19
CA VAL A 192 21.90 8.38 -8.29
C VAL A 192 23.04 9.16 -8.97
N LYS A 193 22.77 9.56 -10.22
CA LYS A 193 23.51 10.58 -10.94
C LYS A 193 22.58 11.75 -11.23
N LEU A 194 22.90 12.92 -10.73
CA LEU A 194 22.11 14.13 -10.91
C LEU A 194 22.72 15.04 -11.98
N LYS A 195 21.87 15.86 -12.60
CA LYS A 195 22.26 16.93 -13.53
C LYS A 195 22.24 18.26 -12.79
N PRO A 196 23.10 19.23 -13.11
CA PRO A 196 23.02 20.59 -12.59
C PRO A 196 21.77 21.29 -13.10
N ASN A 197 21.29 22.27 -12.35
CA ASN A 197 20.11 23.11 -12.64
C ASN A 197 18.84 22.29 -13.01
N GLN A 198 18.62 21.15 -12.36
CA GLN A 198 17.53 20.22 -12.64
C GLN A 198 16.58 20.10 -11.44
N GLU A 199 15.26 20.14 -11.71
CA GLU A 199 14.24 19.80 -10.73
C GLU A 199 13.97 18.30 -10.73
N TYR A 200 13.89 17.72 -9.53
CA TYR A 200 13.57 16.31 -9.32
C TYR A 200 12.28 16.15 -8.55
N ARG A 201 11.49 15.14 -8.95
CA ARG A 201 10.23 14.78 -8.31
C ARG A 201 10.10 13.27 -8.23
N ILE A 202 10.07 12.74 -7.02
CA ILE A 202 10.11 11.30 -6.73
C ILE A 202 8.98 10.99 -5.75
N GLY A 203 8.28 9.88 -5.92
CA GLY A 203 7.32 9.40 -4.94
C GLY A 203 7.94 8.37 -4.00
N ILE A 204 7.64 8.49 -2.73
CA ILE A 204 7.79 7.42 -1.73
C ILE A 204 6.45 6.73 -1.64
N ASN A 205 6.33 5.55 -2.21
CA ASN A 205 5.08 4.89 -2.55
C ASN A 205 4.22 5.66 -3.58
N SER A 206 3.18 5.00 -4.07
CA SER A 206 2.10 5.56 -4.87
C SER A 206 0.82 4.78 -4.58
N TYR A 207 -0.27 5.11 -5.25
CA TYR A 207 -1.52 4.36 -5.13
C TYR A 207 -1.35 2.87 -5.47
N SER A 208 -0.58 2.57 -6.52
CA SER A 208 -0.36 1.21 -7.05
C SER A 208 0.91 0.52 -6.53
N HIS A 209 1.90 1.27 -6.01
CA HIS A 209 3.17 0.77 -5.55
C HIS A 209 3.39 1.14 -4.09
N ARG A 210 3.24 0.18 -3.17
CA ARG A 210 3.19 0.40 -1.72
C ARG A 210 4.19 -0.46 -0.93
N ASN A 211 5.39 -0.71 -1.52
CA ASN A 211 6.35 -1.62 -0.91
C ASN A 211 7.14 -0.99 0.25
N PHE A 212 7.24 0.34 0.36
CA PHE A 212 7.67 0.94 1.63
C PHE A 212 6.59 0.69 2.67
N SER A 213 6.79 -0.31 3.50
CA SER A 213 5.87 -0.75 4.55
C SER A 213 6.66 -1.16 5.80
N SER A 214 6.03 -1.09 6.98
CA SER A 214 6.61 -1.62 8.21
C SER A 214 6.84 -3.13 8.14
N GLU A 215 7.52 -3.72 9.12
CA GLU A 215 7.68 -5.18 9.23
C GLU A 215 6.34 -5.92 9.28
N GLU A 216 5.31 -5.29 9.85
CA GLU A 216 3.95 -5.82 9.88
C GLU A 216 3.23 -5.68 8.53
N GLY A 217 3.86 -5.07 7.53
CA GLY A 217 3.31 -4.87 6.18
C GLY A 217 2.31 -3.72 6.08
N ILE A 218 2.36 -2.73 6.97
CA ILE A 218 1.55 -1.52 6.90
C ILE A 218 2.28 -0.49 6.03
N PRO A 219 1.70 -0.05 4.90
CA PRO A 219 2.40 0.83 3.97
C PRO A 219 2.48 2.26 4.48
N VAL A 220 3.59 2.93 4.16
CA VAL A 220 3.73 4.39 4.27
C VAL A 220 2.67 5.05 3.40
N THR A 221 2.02 6.09 3.91
CA THR A 221 1.19 6.98 3.09
C THR A 221 2.04 7.60 1.98
N PRO A 222 1.60 7.62 0.72
CA PRO A 222 2.38 8.17 -0.37
C PRO A 222 2.83 9.61 -0.10
N VAL A 223 4.13 9.88 -0.28
CA VAL A 223 4.75 11.20 -0.10
C VAL A 223 5.44 11.60 -1.39
N VAL A 224 5.30 12.87 -1.76
CA VAL A 224 6.06 13.45 -2.88
C VAL A 224 7.33 14.09 -2.31
N TYR A 225 8.47 13.68 -2.85
CA TYR A 225 9.79 14.19 -2.54
C TYR A 225 10.30 15.02 -3.72
N THR A 226 10.67 16.27 -3.48
CA THR A 226 11.15 17.20 -4.51
C THR A 226 12.41 17.90 -4.05
N PHE A 227 13.29 18.23 -4.98
CA PHE A 227 14.43 19.12 -4.77
C PHE A 227 14.95 19.66 -6.11
N LYS A 228 15.78 20.70 -6.06
CA LYS A 228 16.44 21.27 -7.24
C LYS A 228 17.95 21.34 -7.00
N THR A 229 18.73 20.97 -8.03
CA THR A 229 20.18 21.10 -8.01
C THR A 229 20.63 22.52 -8.38
N LYS A 230 21.81 22.90 -7.85
CA LYS A 230 22.51 24.13 -8.26
C LYS A 230 22.76 24.15 -9.77
N PRO A 231 22.95 25.37 -10.37
CA PRO A 231 23.47 25.54 -11.72
C PRO A 231 24.80 24.87 -11.96
#